data_4f41c62779df71f92bdc21d6e306cb35
#
_entry.id   4f41c62779df71f92bdc21d6e306cb35
#
_cell.length_a   1.000
_cell.length_b   1.000
_cell.length_c   1.000
_cell.angle_alpha   90.00
_cell.angle_beta   90.00
_cell.angle_gamma   90.00
#
_symmetry.space_group_name_H-M   'P 1'
#
loop_
_entity.id
_entity.type
_entity.pdbx_description
1 polymer ?
#
loop_
_entity_poly.entity_id
_entity_poly.type
_entity_poly.pdbx_seq_one_letter_code
_entity_poly.pdbx_strand_id
1 'polypeptide(L)'
;MGERIVFRKNDRLHTVNPRWRGNPTAGGRFFNRQHRWKPGMGSVLKWRFSPNPQRKEKKMIKWNPHVHFLHSLEHVVGNSLIWLGHNSFFLQLGGKRFMIDPVFDSIPFVRRRSRFPANISAFRQIDYLLISHDHFDLSLIHI
;
A
#
# COMPACT_ATOMS: atom_id res chain seq x y z
N MET A 1 -23.04 26.31 -1.37
CA MET A 1 -21.76 26.94 -1.78
C MET A 1 -20.79 25.81 -2.11
N GLY A 2 -20.30 25.73 -3.37
CA GLY A 2 -19.36 24.68 -3.77
C GLY A 2 -17.98 24.98 -3.20
N GLU A 3 -17.32 23.99 -2.58
CA GLU A 3 -15.95 24.13 -2.11
C GLU A 3 -15.01 24.47 -3.29
N ARG A 4 -14.18 25.50 -3.11
CA ARG A 4 -13.20 25.91 -4.11
C ARG A 4 -12.13 24.85 -4.28
N ILE A 5 -11.95 24.36 -5.50
CA ILE A 5 -10.90 23.39 -5.84
C ILE A 5 -9.57 24.13 -6.00
N VAL A 6 -8.57 23.73 -5.26
CA VAL A 6 -7.19 24.24 -5.33
C VAL A 6 -6.27 23.09 -5.71
N PHE A 7 -5.32 23.32 -6.61
CA PHE A 7 -4.31 22.34 -7.00
C PHE A 7 -3.05 22.54 -6.15
N ARG A 8 -2.55 21.46 -5.55
CA ARG A 8 -1.34 21.47 -4.75
C ARG A 8 -0.30 20.50 -5.31
N LYS A 9 0.92 20.94 -5.41
CA LYS A 9 2.11 20.13 -5.75
C LYS A 9 3.21 20.44 -4.75
N ASN A 10 4.16 19.51 -4.61
CA ASN A 10 5.39 19.77 -3.89
C ASN A 10 6.45 20.23 -4.89
N ASP A 11 6.86 21.48 -4.82
CA ASP A 11 7.82 22.07 -5.76
C ASP A 11 9.25 21.52 -5.59
N ARG A 12 9.52 20.78 -4.50
CA ARG A 12 10.79 20.06 -4.29
C ARG A 12 10.86 18.73 -5.02
N LEU A 13 9.73 18.21 -5.50
CA LEU A 13 9.67 16.94 -6.23
C LEU A 13 9.74 17.19 -7.72
N HIS A 14 10.60 16.42 -8.38
CA HIS A 14 10.69 16.44 -9.83
C HIS A 14 9.40 15.90 -10.44
N THR A 15 8.79 16.65 -11.35
CA THR A 15 7.56 16.22 -12.04
C THR A 15 7.90 15.73 -13.45
N VAL A 16 7.38 14.56 -13.81
CA VAL A 16 7.54 13.98 -15.16
C VAL A 16 6.81 14.82 -16.21
N ASN A 17 5.69 15.46 -15.82
CA ASN A 17 4.91 16.33 -16.69
C ASN A 17 5.01 17.79 -16.22
N PRO A 18 5.73 18.66 -16.93
CA PRO A 18 5.87 20.08 -16.57
C PRO A 18 4.53 20.84 -16.50
N ARG A 19 3.51 20.39 -17.25
CA ARG A 19 2.18 21.01 -17.26
C ARG A 19 1.28 20.49 -16.12
N TRP A 20 1.76 19.60 -15.29
CA TRP A 20 0.96 19.08 -14.19
C TRP A 20 0.75 20.16 -13.12
N ARG A 21 -0.50 20.49 -12.87
CA ARG A 21 -0.90 21.54 -11.95
C ARG A 21 -0.90 21.13 -10.48
N GLY A 22 -0.67 19.87 -10.21
CA GLY A 22 -0.76 19.27 -8.87
C GLY A 22 -2.05 18.45 -8.67
N ASN A 23 -2.17 17.91 -7.48
CA ASN A 23 -3.35 17.15 -7.06
C ASN A 23 -4.47 18.10 -6.61
N PRO A 24 -5.74 17.83 -6.98
CA PRO A 24 -6.87 18.65 -6.57
C PRO A 24 -7.16 18.50 -5.08
N THR A 25 -7.36 19.61 -4.41
CA THR A 25 -7.76 19.68 -2.99
C THR A 25 -9.01 20.53 -2.83
N ALA A 26 -9.86 20.14 -1.88
CA ALA A 26 -11.00 20.93 -1.43
C ALA A 26 -11.14 20.75 0.08
N GLY A 27 -11.41 21.83 0.82
CA GLY A 27 -11.47 21.80 2.27
C GLY A 27 -10.18 21.26 2.93
N GLY A 28 -9.01 21.50 2.32
CA GLY A 28 -7.71 21.05 2.82
C GLY A 28 -7.39 19.56 2.59
N ARG A 29 -8.26 18.82 1.92
CA ARG A 29 -8.07 17.39 1.64
C ARG A 29 -7.91 17.12 0.15
N PHE A 30 -7.06 16.16 -0.21
CA PHE A 30 -6.98 15.61 -1.56
C PHE A 30 -8.23 14.80 -1.89
N PHE A 31 -8.65 14.81 -3.13
CA PHE A 31 -9.78 13.99 -3.57
C PHE A 31 -9.61 13.51 -5.01
N ASN A 32 -10.28 12.38 -5.33
CA ASN A 32 -10.35 11.89 -6.69
C ASN A 32 -11.37 12.74 -7.49
N ARG A 33 -10.98 13.21 -8.67
CA ARG A 33 -11.82 14.04 -9.52
C ARG A 33 -13.07 13.32 -10.03
N GLN A 34 -12.94 12.04 -10.35
CA GLN A 34 -14.01 11.27 -10.97
C GLN A 34 -14.98 10.69 -9.95
N HIS A 35 -14.47 10.30 -8.77
CA HIS A 35 -15.26 9.63 -7.75
C HIS A 35 -14.99 10.24 -6.38
N ARG A 36 -15.85 11.17 -5.98
CA ARG A 36 -15.85 11.68 -4.59
C ARG A 36 -16.51 10.65 -3.69
N TRP A 37 -15.70 9.82 -3.07
CA TRP A 37 -16.19 8.93 -2.05
C TRP A 37 -16.32 9.68 -0.71
N LYS A 38 -17.54 9.74 -0.18
CA LYS A 38 -17.84 10.28 1.15
C LYS A 38 -18.44 9.14 1.99
N PRO A 39 -17.64 8.39 2.73
CA PRO A 39 -18.18 7.38 3.63
C PRO A 39 -18.99 8.05 4.71
N GLY A 40 -20.29 7.81 4.73
CA GLY A 40 -21.13 8.18 5.86
C GLY A 40 -20.93 7.19 7.01
N MET A 41 -21.01 7.65 8.26
CA MET A 41 -20.91 6.79 9.44
C MET A 41 -21.90 5.62 9.38
N GLY A 42 -23.11 5.84 8.81
CA GLY A 42 -24.09 4.78 8.58
C GLY A 42 -23.59 3.65 7.67
N SER A 43 -22.79 3.96 6.66
CA SER A 43 -22.18 2.94 5.77
C SER A 43 -21.15 2.09 6.51
N VAL A 44 -20.35 2.72 7.37
CA VAL A 44 -19.37 2.02 8.21
C VAL A 44 -20.05 1.11 9.21
N LEU A 45 -21.09 1.58 9.88
CA LEU A 45 -21.88 0.77 10.81
C LEU A 45 -22.58 -0.39 10.08
N LYS A 46 -23.21 -0.13 8.95
CA LYS A 46 -23.83 -1.17 8.13
C LYS A 46 -22.82 -2.24 7.74
N TRP A 47 -21.64 -1.85 7.26
CA TRP A 47 -20.57 -2.80 6.92
C TRP A 47 -20.09 -3.58 8.15
N ARG A 48 -19.89 -2.93 9.30
CA ARG A 48 -19.40 -3.56 10.55
C ARG A 48 -20.36 -4.62 11.09
N PHE A 49 -21.67 -4.37 10.98
CA PHE A 49 -22.72 -5.25 11.51
C PHE A 49 -23.36 -6.14 10.44
N SER A 50 -23.00 -6.01 9.17
CA SER A 50 -23.47 -6.92 8.13
C SER A 50 -22.87 -8.31 8.30
N PRO A 51 -23.66 -9.38 8.16
CA PRO A 51 -23.15 -10.74 8.21
C PRO A 51 -22.17 -10.96 7.05
N ASN A 52 -21.02 -11.52 7.35
CA ASN A 52 -20.06 -11.89 6.30
C ASN A 52 -20.54 -13.18 5.60
N PRO A 53 -20.95 -13.12 4.32
CA PRO A 53 -21.48 -14.28 3.61
C PRO A 53 -20.47 -15.42 3.47
N GLN A 54 -19.17 -15.08 3.46
CA GLN A 54 -18.08 -16.06 3.34
C GLN A 54 -17.56 -16.59 4.69
N ARG A 55 -18.25 -16.28 5.80
CA ARG A 55 -17.78 -16.67 7.14
C ARG A 55 -17.58 -18.18 7.29
N LYS A 56 -18.48 -18.99 6.73
CA LYS A 56 -18.40 -20.45 6.78
C LYS A 56 -17.21 -20.97 5.98
N GLU A 57 -17.06 -20.51 4.74
CA GLU A 57 -15.93 -20.87 3.87
C GLU A 57 -14.58 -20.49 4.48
N LYS A 58 -14.45 -19.26 4.99
CA LYS A 58 -13.22 -18.81 5.66
C LYS A 58 -12.83 -19.63 6.88
N LYS A 59 -13.80 -20.24 7.57
CA LYS A 59 -13.53 -21.17 8.67
C LYS A 59 -13.08 -22.55 8.20
N MET A 60 -13.58 -23.00 7.05
CA MET A 60 -13.28 -24.33 6.50
C MET A 60 -11.94 -24.36 5.75
N ILE A 61 -11.60 -23.26 5.09
CA ILE A 61 -10.36 -23.16 4.30
C ILE A 61 -9.18 -22.91 5.23
N LYS A 62 -8.37 -23.92 5.44
CA LYS A 62 -7.05 -23.85 6.11
C LYS A 62 -5.94 -23.61 5.09
N TRP A 63 -6.13 -22.62 4.22
CA TRP A 63 -5.09 -22.31 3.25
C TRP A 63 -3.96 -21.50 3.91
N ASN A 64 -2.75 -22.03 3.80
CA ASN A 64 -1.52 -21.32 4.14
C ASN A 64 -0.71 -21.15 2.86
N PRO A 65 -0.34 -19.93 2.51
CA PRO A 65 0.53 -19.71 1.36
C PRO A 65 1.89 -20.37 1.61
N HIS A 66 2.44 -20.99 0.59
CA HIS A 66 3.82 -21.44 0.63
C HIS A 66 4.74 -20.20 0.64
N VAL A 67 5.58 -20.08 1.65
CA VAL A 67 6.47 -18.92 1.82
C VAL A 67 7.90 -19.34 1.49
N HIS A 68 8.45 -18.74 0.44
CA HIS A 68 9.88 -18.81 0.16
C HIS A 68 10.58 -17.71 0.94
N PHE A 69 11.49 -18.09 1.82
CA PHE A 69 12.23 -17.11 2.62
C PHE A 69 13.40 -16.54 1.81
N LEU A 70 13.44 -15.23 1.68
CA LEU A 70 14.45 -14.49 0.95
C LEU A 70 15.54 -14.02 1.93
N HIS A 71 16.71 -14.57 1.85
CA HIS A 71 17.84 -14.19 2.71
C HIS A 71 18.56 -12.93 2.22
N SER A 72 18.63 -12.72 0.92
CA SER A 72 19.30 -11.59 0.27
C SER A 72 18.61 -11.27 -1.06
N LEU A 73 18.65 -10.00 -1.47
CA LEU A 73 18.24 -9.56 -2.81
C LEU A 73 19.33 -9.78 -3.88
N GLU A 74 20.53 -10.19 -3.50
CA GLU A 74 21.65 -10.39 -4.44
C GLU A 74 21.36 -11.50 -5.46
N HIS A 75 20.54 -12.47 -5.06
CA HIS A 75 20.14 -13.58 -5.94
C HIS A 75 18.93 -13.26 -6.82
N VAL A 76 18.34 -12.06 -6.66
CA VAL A 76 17.23 -11.63 -7.50
C VAL A 76 17.79 -11.08 -8.81
N VAL A 77 17.78 -11.93 -9.86
CA VAL A 77 18.37 -11.61 -11.16
C VAL A 77 17.28 -11.16 -12.14
N GLY A 78 17.58 -10.14 -12.95
CA GLY A 78 16.68 -9.65 -13.98
C GLY A 78 15.45 -8.93 -13.45
N ASN A 79 14.38 -8.87 -14.23
CA ASN A 79 13.11 -8.28 -13.83
C ASN A 79 12.34 -9.28 -12.96
N SER A 80 11.95 -8.85 -11.77
CA SER A 80 11.36 -9.72 -10.77
C SER A 80 10.29 -8.99 -9.96
N LEU A 81 9.19 -9.67 -9.65
CA LEU A 81 8.16 -9.20 -8.73
C LEU A 81 8.00 -10.19 -7.59
N ILE A 82 8.17 -9.74 -6.36
CA ILE A 82 8.07 -10.55 -5.15
C ILE A 82 6.93 -10.00 -4.29
N TRP A 83 5.95 -10.84 -4.02
CA TRP A 83 4.89 -10.51 -3.07
C TRP A 83 5.37 -10.77 -1.63
N LEU A 84 5.39 -9.72 -0.82
CA LEU A 84 5.87 -9.75 0.56
C LEU A 84 4.76 -10.03 1.58
N GLY A 85 3.56 -10.23 1.08
CA GLY A 85 2.34 -10.41 1.88
C GLY A 85 1.58 -9.10 2.06
N HIS A 86 0.31 -9.19 2.46
CA HIS A 86 -0.62 -8.06 2.48
C HIS A 86 -0.65 -7.39 1.09
N ASN A 87 -0.54 -6.07 1.00
CA ASN A 87 -0.44 -5.32 -0.25
C ASN A 87 1.01 -4.91 -0.58
N SER A 88 2.00 -5.54 0.06
CA SER A 88 3.40 -5.19 -0.07
C SER A 88 4.09 -5.97 -1.18
N PHE A 89 4.82 -5.27 -2.03
CA PHE A 89 5.57 -5.86 -3.12
C PHE A 89 6.98 -5.30 -3.20
N PHE A 90 7.91 -6.16 -3.57
CA PHE A 90 9.22 -5.78 -4.08
C PHE A 90 9.24 -6.00 -5.59
N LEU A 91 9.66 -4.99 -6.34
CA LEU A 91 9.79 -5.05 -7.80
C LEU A 91 11.21 -4.69 -8.19
N GLN A 92 11.87 -5.52 -8.98
CA GLN A 92 13.09 -5.18 -9.68
C GLN A 92 12.79 -5.06 -11.17
N LEU A 93 13.06 -3.92 -11.77
CA LEU A 93 12.75 -3.63 -13.17
C LEU A 93 13.83 -2.73 -13.77
N GLY A 94 14.43 -3.17 -14.87
CA GLY A 94 15.47 -2.38 -15.56
C GLY A 94 16.65 -2.01 -14.67
N GLY A 95 17.06 -2.89 -13.78
CA GLY A 95 18.14 -2.65 -12.81
C GLY A 95 17.76 -1.72 -11.64
N LYS A 96 16.51 -1.24 -11.56
CA LYS A 96 16.00 -0.43 -10.47
C LYS A 96 15.16 -1.25 -9.51
N ARG A 97 15.24 -0.92 -8.22
CA ARG A 97 14.56 -1.61 -7.12
C ARG A 97 13.49 -0.72 -6.51
N PHE A 98 12.27 -1.24 -6.50
CA PHE A 98 11.09 -0.56 -5.97
C PHE A 98 10.53 -1.34 -4.79
N MET A 99 10.17 -0.63 -3.75
CA MET A 99 9.37 -1.15 -2.65
C MET A 99 7.99 -0.49 -2.71
N ILE A 100 6.94 -1.30 -2.71
CA ILE A 100 5.56 -0.82 -2.87
C ILE A 100 4.78 -1.17 -1.62
N ASP A 101 4.19 -0.17 -0.98
CA ASP A 101 3.37 -0.27 0.23
C ASP A 101 3.96 -1.22 1.29
N PRO A 102 5.21 -1.03 1.76
CA PRO A 102 5.87 -1.98 2.65
C PRO A 102 5.20 -2.05 4.03
N VAL A 103 4.79 -3.25 4.41
CA VAL A 103 4.30 -3.59 5.74
C VAL A 103 5.19 -4.67 6.30
N PHE A 104 6.15 -4.30 7.13
CA PHE A 104 7.16 -5.22 7.66
C PHE A 104 6.69 -5.97 8.90
N ASP A 105 5.80 -5.38 9.67
CA ASP A 105 5.35 -5.92 10.95
C ASP A 105 3.84 -6.24 10.95
N SER A 106 3.34 -6.63 12.10
CA SER A 106 1.92 -6.90 12.31
C SER A 106 1.13 -5.59 12.34
N ILE A 107 0.04 -5.57 11.60
CA ILE A 107 -0.89 -4.44 11.62
C ILE A 107 -1.76 -4.55 12.87
N PRO A 108 -2.01 -3.47 13.62
CA PRO A 108 -2.96 -3.49 14.72
C PRO A 108 -4.29 -4.10 14.30
N PHE A 109 -4.79 -5.05 15.08
CA PHE A 109 -6.05 -5.78 14.84
C PHE A 109 -6.08 -6.71 13.61
N VAL A 110 -4.98 -6.81 12.82
CA VAL A 110 -4.88 -7.71 11.67
C VAL A 110 -3.69 -8.65 11.85
N ARG A 111 -3.98 -9.90 12.19
CA ARG A 111 -2.93 -10.91 12.33
C ARG A 111 -2.44 -11.36 10.96
N ARG A 112 -1.14 -11.29 10.73
CA ARG A 112 -0.52 -11.95 9.57
C ARG A 112 -0.72 -13.46 9.66
N ARG A 113 -1.14 -14.09 8.57
CA ARG A 113 -1.29 -15.54 8.48
C ARG A 113 0.03 -16.26 8.17
N SER A 114 0.93 -15.58 7.48
CA SER A 114 2.28 -16.06 7.15
C SER A 114 3.34 -15.14 7.73
N ARG A 115 4.53 -15.68 7.99
CA ARG A 115 5.69 -14.85 8.36
C ARG A 115 6.06 -13.91 7.21
N PHE A 116 6.69 -12.80 7.54
CA PHE A 116 7.29 -11.94 6.53
C PHE A 116 8.39 -12.74 5.80
N PRO A 117 8.43 -12.73 4.46
CA PRO A 117 9.25 -13.68 3.70
C PRO A 117 10.73 -13.32 3.62
N ALA A 118 11.19 -12.34 4.38
CA ALA A 118 12.59 -11.90 4.38
C ALA A 118 12.99 -11.23 5.68
N ASN A 119 14.29 -11.04 5.90
CA ASN A 119 14.79 -10.09 6.87
C ASN A 119 14.68 -8.67 6.29
N ILE A 120 14.30 -7.67 7.09
CA ILE A 120 14.20 -6.27 6.64
C ILE A 120 15.56 -5.79 6.10
N SER A 121 16.65 -6.23 6.71
CA SER A 121 18.01 -5.93 6.26
C SER A 121 18.34 -6.43 4.85
N ALA A 122 17.56 -7.36 4.30
CA ALA A 122 17.74 -7.80 2.90
C ALA A 122 17.32 -6.71 1.89
N PHE A 123 16.44 -5.78 2.28
CA PHE A 123 15.94 -4.70 1.41
C PHE A 123 16.84 -3.46 1.44
N ARG A 124 18.13 -3.67 1.30
CA ARG A 124 19.10 -2.57 1.14
C ARG A 124 19.09 -2.11 -0.31
N GLN A 125 19.50 -0.84 -0.53
CA GLN A 125 19.63 -0.25 -1.88
C GLN A 125 18.30 -0.24 -2.66
N ILE A 126 17.24 0.21 -2.02
CA ILE A 126 15.98 0.50 -2.69
C ILE A 126 16.09 1.85 -3.39
N ASP A 127 15.87 1.89 -4.71
CA ASP A 127 15.90 3.13 -5.50
C ASP A 127 14.61 3.94 -5.29
N TYR A 128 13.47 3.28 -5.17
CA TYR A 128 12.16 3.94 -5.08
C TYR A 128 11.27 3.28 -4.04
N LEU A 129 10.68 4.10 -3.17
CA LEU A 129 9.61 3.72 -2.26
C LEU A 129 8.30 4.30 -2.79
N LEU A 130 7.37 3.43 -3.15
CA LEU A 130 6.05 3.80 -3.66
C LEU A 130 5.00 3.56 -2.58
N ILE A 131 4.26 4.60 -2.23
CA ILE A 131 3.16 4.54 -1.27
C ILE A 131 1.87 4.87 -2.00
N SER A 132 0.94 3.93 -2.04
CA SER A 132 -0.33 4.10 -2.76
C SER A 132 -1.31 5.01 -2.02
N HIS A 133 -1.29 5.01 -0.68
CA HIS A 133 -2.19 5.78 0.17
C HIS A 133 -1.62 5.93 1.59
N ASP A 134 -2.20 6.83 2.38
CA ASP A 134 -1.77 7.19 3.74
C ASP A 134 -2.36 6.28 4.84
N HIS A 135 -2.38 4.97 4.62
CA HIS A 135 -2.85 4.04 5.65
C HIS A 135 -1.85 3.90 6.79
N PHE A 136 -2.36 3.77 8.01
CA PHE A 136 -1.55 3.64 9.23
C PHE A 136 -0.76 2.32 9.31
N ASP A 137 -1.15 1.34 8.53
CA ASP A 137 -0.51 0.02 8.44
C ASP A 137 0.69 -0.01 7.49
N LEU A 138 0.85 1.02 6.66
CA LEU A 138 2.07 1.22 5.90
C LEU A 138 3.15 1.72 6.86
N SER A 139 4.32 1.12 6.84
CA SER A 139 5.43 1.37 7.79
C SER A 139 5.98 2.80 7.80
N LEU A 140 5.14 3.79 7.48
CA LEU A 140 5.46 5.22 7.47
C LEU A 140 5.81 5.76 8.86
N ILE A 141 5.48 5.03 9.92
CA ILE A 141 5.76 5.41 11.32
C ILE A 141 7.23 5.10 11.69
N HIS A 142 7.93 4.33 10.86
CA HIS A 142 9.28 3.83 11.16
C HIS A 142 10.34 4.28 10.14
N ILE A 143 10.02 5.24 9.27
CA ILE A 143 10.94 5.84 8.30
C ILE A 143 11.34 7.23 8.76
#